data_9ecb41e0cdcb348ed9ae5d9492f7d5e3
#
_entry.id   9ecb41e0cdcb348ed9ae5d9492f7d5e3
#
_cell.length_a   1.000
_cell.length_b   1.000
_cell.length_c   1.000
_cell.angle_alpha   90.00
_cell.angle_beta   90.00
_cell.angle_gamma   90.00
#
_symmetry.space_group_name_H-M   'P 1'
#
loop_
_entity.id
_entity.type
_entity.pdbx_description
1 polymer ?
#
loop_
_entity_poly.entity_id
_entity_poly.type
_entity_poly.pdbx_seq_one_letter_code
_entity_poly.pdbx_strand_id
1 'polypeptide(L)'
;MAKVEIYSTLFCPYCARAKGLLERKGVAYTNIDVMEDTSRRDEMVKRAGGGYTVPQIFIDDEHIGGSDELAALERAGKLDAKLGLAAK
;
A
#
# COMPACT_ATOMS: atom_id res chain seq x y z
N MET A 1 4.24 -8.32 -13.44
CA MET A 1 3.37 -7.96 -12.33
C MET A 1 4.02 -6.88 -11.50
N ALA A 2 3.24 -5.97 -10.98
CA ALA A 2 3.77 -4.89 -10.16
C ALA A 2 4.26 -5.40 -8.82
N LYS A 3 5.31 -4.78 -8.30
CA LYS A 3 5.79 -5.00 -6.95
C LYS A 3 4.98 -4.13 -5.99
N VAL A 4 4.21 -4.74 -5.09
CA VAL A 4 3.35 -4.03 -4.16
C VAL A 4 3.88 -4.21 -2.74
N GLU A 5 4.09 -3.09 -2.06
CA GLU A 5 4.57 -3.08 -0.67
C GLU A 5 3.62 -2.26 0.17
N ILE A 6 3.27 -2.76 1.35
CA ILE A 6 2.44 -2.03 2.30
C ILE A 6 3.10 -2.03 3.67
N TYR A 7 3.37 -0.84 4.19
CA TYR A 7 3.84 -0.65 5.56
C TYR A 7 2.61 -0.53 6.46
N SER A 8 2.53 -1.36 7.47
CA SER A 8 1.32 -1.46 8.29
C SER A 8 1.64 -1.77 9.75
N THR A 9 0.60 -1.74 10.57
CA THR A 9 0.65 -2.26 11.94
C THR A 9 -0.47 -3.26 12.12
N LEU A 10 -0.35 -4.11 13.15
CA LEU A 10 -1.27 -5.23 13.34
C LEU A 10 -2.72 -4.78 13.59
N PHE A 11 -2.89 -3.75 14.41
CA PHE A 11 -4.23 -3.28 14.79
C PHE A 11 -4.60 -1.98 14.09
N CYS A 12 -4.66 -2.01 12.76
CA CYS A 12 -4.96 -0.82 11.97
C CYS A 12 -6.11 -1.12 11.01
N PRO A 13 -7.31 -0.58 11.25
CA PRO A 13 -8.46 -0.81 10.36
C PRO A 13 -8.21 -0.33 8.92
N TYR A 14 -7.52 0.79 8.77
CA TYR A 14 -7.17 1.30 7.43
C TYR A 14 -6.19 0.40 6.71
N CYS A 15 -5.25 -0.20 7.45
CA CYS A 15 -4.34 -1.18 6.89
C CYS A 15 -5.11 -2.41 6.41
N ALA A 16 -6.07 -2.87 7.21
CA ALA A 16 -6.91 -4.01 6.85
C ALA A 16 -7.72 -3.72 5.58
N ARG A 17 -8.26 -2.51 5.44
CA ARG A 17 -9.00 -2.11 4.24
C ARG A 17 -8.12 -2.14 3.00
N ALA A 18 -6.91 -1.59 3.10
CA ALA A 18 -5.97 -1.57 1.98
C ALA A 18 -5.58 -2.99 1.57
N LYS A 19 -5.26 -3.84 2.54
CA LYS A 19 -4.93 -5.24 2.28
C LYS A 19 -6.11 -5.98 1.64
N GLY A 20 -7.32 -5.75 2.14
CA GLY A 20 -8.52 -6.35 1.60
C GLY A 20 -8.77 -5.98 0.14
N LEU A 21 -8.53 -4.72 -0.21
CA LEU A 21 -8.65 -4.28 -1.60
C LEU A 21 -7.64 -4.99 -2.49
N LEU A 22 -6.37 -5.05 -2.07
CA LEU A 22 -5.33 -5.74 -2.84
C LEU A 22 -5.64 -7.23 -3.00
N GLU A 23 -6.16 -7.85 -1.95
CA GLU A 23 -6.55 -9.27 -1.98
C GLU A 23 -7.71 -9.50 -2.96
N ARG A 24 -8.69 -8.60 -2.99
CA ARG A 24 -9.80 -8.69 -3.94
C ARG A 24 -9.33 -8.53 -5.38
N LYS A 25 -8.24 -7.79 -5.60
CA LYS A 25 -7.64 -7.65 -6.91
C LYS A 25 -6.79 -8.86 -7.31
N GLY A 26 -6.57 -9.78 -6.39
CA GLY A 26 -5.81 -10.99 -6.66
C GLY A 26 -4.31 -10.75 -6.83
N VAL A 27 -3.78 -9.66 -6.27
CA VAL A 27 -2.36 -9.34 -6.37
C VAL A 27 -1.63 -9.72 -5.09
N ALA A 28 -0.42 -10.22 -5.24
CA ALA A 28 0.45 -10.48 -4.11
C ALA A 28 1.06 -9.15 -3.65
N TYR A 29 1.24 -9.02 -2.35
CA TYR A 29 1.90 -7.84 -1.79
C TYR A 29 2.80 -8.25 -0.63
N THR A 30 3.80 -7.43 -0.36
CA THR A 30 4.68 -7.60 0.78
C THR A 30 4.16 -6.72 1.92
N ASN A 31 3.85 -7.34 3.04
CA ASN A 31 3.43 -6.63 4.24
C ASN A 31 4.66 -6.37 5.12
N ILE A 32 4.90 -5.11 5.47
CA ILE A 32 6.03 -4.71 6.30
C ILE A 32 5.48 -4.15 7.60
N ASP A 33 5.72 -4.87 8.69
CA ASP A 33 5.22 -4.47 10.01
C ASP A 33 6.19 -3.48 10.64
N VAL A 34 5.73 -2.23 10.78
CA VAL A 34 6.56 -1.15 11.34
C VAL A 34 6.41 -1.01 12.86
N MET A 35 5.49 -1.75 13.45
CA MET A 35 5.38 -1.80 14.91
C MET A 35 6.44 -2.74 15.50
N GLU A 36 6.69 -3.86 14.83
CA GLU A 36 7.70 -4.83 15.26
C GLU A 36 9.11 -4.37 14.94
N ASP A 37 9.28 -3.69 13.80
CA ASP A 37 10.59 -3.26 13.32
C ASP A 37 10.60 -1.76 13.11
N THR A 38 11.13 -1.04 14.10
CA THR A 38 11.16 0.43 14.08
C THR A 38 12.09 0.98 13.00
N SER A 39 13.11 0.22 12.59
CA SER A 39 13.96 0.64 11.47
C SER A 39 13.19 0.67 10.16
N ARG A 40 12.22 -0.21 9.99
CA ARG A 40 11.35 -0.20 8.82
C ARG A 40 10.40 1.01 8.84
N ARG A 41 10.04 1.48 10.04
CA ARG A 41 9.25 2.71 10.16
C ARG A 41 10.03 3.92 9.64
N ASP A 42 11.29 4.04 9.99
CA ASP A 42 12.15 5.12 9.49
C ASP A 42 12.28 5.05 7.96
N GLU A 43 12.44 3.85 7.43
CA GLU A 43 12.44 3.61 5.98
C GLU A 43 11.14 4.08 5.33
N MET A 44 10.00 3.75 5.95
CA MET A 44 8.68 4.16 5.46
C MET A 44 8.56 5.68 5.39
N VAL A 45 8.93 6.37 6.47
CA VAL A 45 8.85 7.83 6.53
C VAL A 45 9.70 8.46 5.42
N LYS A 46 10.90 7.95 5.23
CA LYS A 46 11.82 8.43 4.21
C LYS A 46 11.24 8.24 2.80
N ARG A 47 10.76 7.05 2.51
CA ARG A 47 10.17 6.72 1.20
C ARG A 47 8.89 7.52 0.94
N ALA A 48 8.12 7.82 1.98
CA ALA A 48 6.85 8.52 1.88
C ALA A 48 7.01 10.06 1.89
N GLY A 49 8.26 10.55 1.84
CA GLY A 49 8.50 11.98 1.81
C GLY A 49 8.06 12.69 3.09
N GLY A 50 8.15 12.01 4.23
CA GLY A 50 7.75 12.55 5.53
C GLY A 50 6.45 11.97 6.08
N GLY A 51 5.72 11.17 5.31
CA GLY A 51 4.50 10.53 5.78
C GLY A 51 4.79 9.48 6.85
N TYR A 52 4.20 9.63 8.02
CA TYR A 52 4.49 8.77 9.17
C TYR A 52 3.29 7.94 9.60
N THR A 53 2.16 8.08 8.94
CA THR A 53 0.96 7.29 9.24
C THR A 53 0.98 5.94 8.52
N VAL A 54 0.21 4.99 9.01
CA VAL A 54 0.00 3.71 8.35
C VAL A 54 -1.45 3.60 7.91
N PRO A 55 -1.74 2.92 6.81
CA PRO A 55 -0.78 2.25 5.93
C PRO A 55 -0.07 3.22 5.00
N GLN A 56 1.12 2.84 4.52
CA GLN A 56 1.80 3.52 3.41
C GLN A 56 2.03 2.48 2.33
N ILE A 57 1.55 2.74 1.15
CA ILE A 57 1.50 1.77 0.06
C ILE A 57 2.40 2.25 -1.09
N PHE A 58 3.20 1.32 -1.61
CA PHE A 58 4.08 1.57 -2.75
C PHE A 58 3.81 0.53 -3.83
N ILE A 59 3.70 0.98 -5.06
CA ILE A 59 3.54 0.12 -6.22
C ILE A 59 4.68 0.44 -7.18
N ASP A 60 5.57 -0.53 -7.42
CA ASP A 60 6.78 -0.36 -8.24
C ASP A 60 7.60 0.85 -7.77
N ASP A 61 7.77 0.97 -6.46
CA ASP A 61 8.49 2.04 -5.78
C ASP A 61 7.82 3.41 -5.86
N GLU A 62 6.64 3.51 -6.47
CA GLU A 62 5.86 4.74 -6.49
C GLU A 62 5.03 4.84 -5.22
N HIS A 63 5.14 5.96 -4.51
CA HIS A 63 4.38 6.21 -3.30
C HIS A 63 2.91 6.49 -3.66
N ILE A 64 2.02 5.59 -3.26
CA ILE A 64 0.59 5.74 -3.49
C ILE A 64 -0.06 6.55 -2.35
N GLY A 65 0.36 6.29 -1.12
CA GLY A 65 -0.21 6.91 0.06
C GLY A 65 -0.87 5.88 0.96
N GLY A 66 -1.97 6.26 1.58
CA GLY A 66 -2.70 5.41 2.50
C GLY A 66 -3.87 4.71 1.84
N SER A 67 -4.73 4.18 2.71
CA SER A 67 -5.91 3.43 2.27
C SER A 67 -6.88 4.30 1.46
N ASP A 68 -7.03 5.58 1.81
CA ASP A 68 -7.92 6.50 1.09
C ASP A 68 -7.43 6.77 -0.31
N GLU A 69 -6.12 6.97 -0.49
CA GLU A 69 -5.51 7.19 -1.79
C GLU A 69 -5.62 5.94 -2.67
N LEU A 70 -5.42 4.77 -2.08
CA LEU A 70 -5.58 3.51 -2.80
C LEU A 70 -7.03 3.33 -3.28
N ALA A 71 -7.99 3.60 -2.41
CA ALA A 71 -9.41 3.51 -2.74
C ALA A 71 -9.80 4.53 -3.82
N ALA A 72 -9.20 5.72 -3.77
CA ALA A 72 -9.45 6.75 -4.79
C ALA A 72 -8.97 6.31 -6.17
N LEU A 73 -7.81 5.65 -6.25
CA LEU A 73 -7.32 5.08 -7.51
C LEU A 73 -8.27 4.02 -8.05
N GLU A 74 -8.82 3.20 -7.17
CA GLU A 74 -9.78 2.17 -7.57
C GLU A 74 -11.05 2.81 -8.13
N ARG A 75 -11.60 3.81 -7.44
CA ARG A 75 -12.80 4.52 -7.90
C ARG A 75 -12.58 5.23 -9.23
N ALA A 76 -11.36 5.72 -9.45
CA ALA A 76 -11.02 6.41 -10.71
C ALA A 76 -10.71 5.43 -11.85
N GLY A 77 -10.71 4.14 -11.58
CA GLY A 77 -10.38 3.12 -12.58
C GLY A 77 -8.92 3.07 -12.98
N LYS A 78 -8.03 3.58 -12.11
CA LYS A 78 -6.60 3.68 -12.40
C LYS A 78 -5.75 2.66 -11.67
N LEU A 79 -6.31 1.97 -10.67
CA LEU A 79 -5.54 1.06 -9.84
C LEU A 79 -5.06 -0.16 -10.62
N ASP A 80 -5.93 -0.74 -11.44
CA ASP A 80 -5.59 -1.96 -12.18
C ASP A 80 -4.36 -1.76 -13.08
N ALA A 81 -4.27 -0.61 -13.74
CA ALA A 81 -3.12 -0.30 -14.59
C ALA A 81 -1.84 -0.22 -13.76
N LYS A 82 -1.89 0.39 -12.58
CA LYS A 82 -0.71 0.48 -11.71
C LYS A 82 -0.30 -0.89 -11.17
N LEU A 83 -1.25 -1.77 -10.94
CA LEU A 83 -0.98 -3.12 -10.47
C LEU A 83 -0.53 -4.08 -11.58
N GLY A 84 -0.56 -3.63 -12.82
CA GLY A 84 -0.21 -4.46 -13.95
C GLY A 84 -1.28 -5.47 -14.32
N LEU A 85 -2.52 -5.22 -13.91
CA LEU A 85 -3.64 -6.08 -14.27
C LEU A 85 -4.17 -5.69 -15.65
N ALA A 86 -4.68 -6.67 -16.38
CA ALA A 86 -5.19 -6.43 -17.70
C ALA A 86 -6.42 -5.51 -17.63
N ALA A 87 -6.44 -4.49 -18.47
CA ALA A 87 -7.61 -3.63 -18.63
C ALA A 87 -8.71 -4.40 -19.36
N LYS A 88 -9.93 -4.19 -18.93
CA LYS A 88 -11.07 -4.79 -19.60
C LYS A 88 -11.80 -3.77 -20.43
#